data_7fd6945b4a743b10425db5c88295c65f
#
_entry.id   7fd6945b4a743b10425db5c88295c65f
#
_cell.length_a   1.000
_cell.length_b   1.000
_cell.length_c   1.000
_cell.angle_alpha   90.00
_cell.angle_beta   90.00
_cell.angle_gamma   90.00
#
_symmetry.space_group_name_H-M   'P 1'
#
loop_
_entity.id
_entity.type
_entity.pdbx_description
1 polymer ?
#
loop_
_entity_poly.entity_id
_entity_poly.type
_entity_poly.pdbx_seq_one_letter_code
_entity_poly.pdbx_strand_id
1 'polypeptide(L)'
;MRKRILLLFLFVSVLTNVYAQQVENSERRLVHSSRAFFVPHWYFDIQGGAAYDVGEAKFSELISPAVQLTAGYQFDELFSLRGGVSGLWARNRYAYPEAKYQWNFIQPALDAKLELLPLFAGRNPERNGSVYAFVGGGLAISFNNDDALEADKRYGIDFEKIWSGSRLNPVVRGGIGASVKISESVSIGAEVNANMLPDHFNSKLGRSDNKDWHFNALVGLKITLGKTHGRTEDVYEEVPMPAPQVEDKFVDVPIEKISFNVNIHFLINQSIIRSNQLPKLRSLLRYLNEHPRAFIRLSGFADKETGTPEINMRLSRERAQVVSQFLQDAGVEEWRIRRFAKGDRVQPFDIPEDNRVCICFVYDPDNPVPQTFEY
;
A
#
# COMPACT_ATOMS: atom_id res chain seq x y z
N MET A 1 -51.88 -7.60 -42.67
CA MET A 1 -51.22 -7.50 -41.32
C MET A 1 -49.69 -7.54 -41.36
N ARG A 2 -49.04 -8.40 -42.13
CA ARG A 2 -47.53 -8.50 -42.14
C ARG A 2 -46.80 -7.21 -42.56
N LYS A 3 -47.29 -6.38 -43.45
CA LYS A 3 -46.62 -5.15 -43.89
C LYS A 3 -46.67 -4.00 -42.85
N ARG A 4 -47.67 -3.96 -41.97
CA ARG A 4 -47.75 -2.93 -40.89
C ARG A 4 -46.85 -3.28 -39.72
N ILE A 5 -46.61 -4.53 -39.44
CA ILE A 5 -45.70 -4.96 -38.40
C ILE A 5 -44.23 -4.69 -38.80
N LEU A 6 -43.88 -4.85 -40.10
CA LEU A 6 -42.53 -4.55 -40.61
C LEU A 6 -42.20 -3.05 -40.53
N LEU A 7 -43.19 -2.16 -40.77
CA LEU A 7 -43.01 -0.72 -40.64
C LEU A 7 -42.85 -0.27 -39.16
N LEU A 8 -43.54 -0.96 -38.25
CA LEU A 8 -43.38 -0.68 -36.81
C LEU A 8 -41.99 -1.08 -36.29
N PHE A 9 -41.47 -2.20 -36.74
CA PHE A 9 -40.10 -2.63 -36.40
C PHE A 9 -39.02 -1.71 -36.99
N LEU A 10 -39.21 -1.21 -38.20
CA LEU A 10 -38.31 -0.22 -38.81
C LEU A 10 -38.33 1.13 -38.07
N PHE A 11 -39.49 1.57 -37.61
CA PHE A 11 -39.65 2.83 -36.87
C PHE A 11 -39.04 2.72 -35.45
N VAL A 12 -39.20 1.58 -34.78
CA VAL A 12 -38.57 1.32 -33.47
C VAL A 12 -37.06 1.23 -33.60
N SER A 13 -36.52 0.58 -34.66
CA SER A 13 -35.07 0.48 -34.90
C SER A 13 -34.42 1.83 -35.26
N VAL A 14 -35.17 2.74 -35.93
CA VAL A 14 -34.68 4.09 -36.22
C VAL A 14 -34.68 4.95 -34.94
N LEU A 15 -35.73 4.84 -34.10
CA LEU A 15 -35.81 5.55 -32.82
C LEU A 15 -34.74 5.05 -31.85
N THR A 16 -34.46 3.75 -31.79
CA THR A 16 -33.37 3.22 -30.94
C THR A 16 -32.00 3.67 -31.42
N ASN A 17 -31.77 3.76 -32.74
CA ASN A 17 -30.50 4.28 -33.27
C ASN A 17 -30.36 5.81 -33.04
N VAL A 18 -31.43 6.58 -33.12
CA VAL A 18 -31.37 8.03 -32.79
C VAL A 18 -31.14 8.25 -31.29
N TYR A 19 -31.75 7.43 -30.41
CA TYR A 19 -31.45 7.48 -28.98
C TYR A 19 -30.03 6.98 -28.66
N ALA A 20 -29.58 5.94 -29.33
CA ALA A 20 -28.17 5.46 -29.15
C ALA A 20 -27.14 6.50 -29.64
N GLN A 21 -27.39 7.21 -30.74
CA GLN A 21 -26.53 8.31 -31.19
C GLN A 21 -26.58 9.55 -30.30
N GLN A 22 -27.70 9.84 -29.63
CA GLN A 22 -27.77 10.95 -28.64
C GLN A 22 -27.06 10.63 -27.33
N VAL A 23 -26.94 9.34 -26.94
CA VAL A 23 -26.20 8.90 -25.75
C VAL A 23 -24.68 8.81 -26.00
N GLU A 24 -24.25 8.65 -27.25
CA GLU A 24 -22.84 8.51 -27.62
C GLU A 24 -22.08 9.84 -27.71
N ASN A 25 -22.76 10.97 -27.62
CA ASN A 25 -22.16 12.31 -27.75
C ASN A 25 -22.06 13.09 -26.41
N SER A 26 -22.24 12.44 -25.26
CA SER A 26 -21.88 13.05 -23.98
C SER A 26 -20.44 12.70 -23.63
N GLU A 27 -19.51 13.65 -23.69
CA GLU A 27 -18.19 13.47 -23.11
C GLU A 27 -18.33 13.29 -21.62
N ARG A 28 -18.11 12.05 -21.14
CA ARG A 28 -18.01 11.76 -19.72
C ARG A 28 -16.66 12.24 -19.23
N ARG A 29 -16.67 13.31 -18.46
CA ARG A 29 -15.47 13.82 -17.82
C ARG A 29 -15.22 13.05 -16.52
N LEU A 30 -14.05 12.43 -16.41
CA LEU A 30 -13.58 11.79 -15.18
C LEU A 30 -13.28 12.90 -14.14
N VAL A 31 -14.12 13.08 -13.15
CA VAL A 31 -13.94 14.05 -12.07
C VAL A 31 -13.10 13.45 -10.95
N HIS A 32 -13.28 12.16 -10.67
CA HIS A 32 -12.52 11.43 -9.66
C HIS A 32 -12.12 10.07 -10.22
N SER A 33 -10.81 9.77 -10.20
CA SER A 33 -10.32 8.43 -10.52
C SER A 33 -10.54 7.51 -9.33
N SER A 34 -10.92 6.26 -9.60
CA SER A 34 -11.07 5.25 -8.56
C SER A 34 -9.77 5.07 -7.77
N ARG A 35 -9.89 5.04 -6.45
CA ARG A 35 -8.77 4.76 -5.55
C ARG A 35 -9.03 3.46 -4.83
N ALA A 36 -8.03 2.61 -4.79
CA ALA A 36 -8.08 1.42 -3.98
C ALA A 36 -7.97 1.80 -2.49
N PHE A 37 -8.77 1.16 -1.66
CA PHE A 37 -8.70 1.28 -0.22
C PHE A 37 -8.68 -0.11 0.42
N PHE A 38 -8.01 -0.24 1.55
CA PHE A 38 -7.91 -1.49 2.30
C PHE A 38 -9.24 -1.83 2.96
N VAL A 39 -9.59 -3.13 2.97
CA VAL A 39 -10.75 -3.68 3.67
C VAL A 39 -10.23 -4.65 4.74
N PRO A 40 -10.54 -4.42 6.03
CA PRO A 40 -10.20 -5.36 7.10
C PRO A 40 -10.84 -6.73 6.85
N HIS A 41 -10.07 -7.81 7.07
CA HIS A 41 -10.52 -9.15 6.72
C HIS A 41 -9.90 -10.24 7.60
N TRP A 42 -10.58 -11.38 7.67
CA TRP A 42 -10.08 -12.60 8.28
C TRP A 42 -9.23 -13.40 7.30
N TYR A 43 -8.28 -14.14 7.82
CA TYR A 43 -7.51 -15.11 7.06
C TYR A 43 -7.19 -16.35 7.88
N PHE A 44 -6.91 -17.46 7.19
CA PHE A 44 -6.44 -18.72 7.75
C PHE A 44 -5.15 -19.13 7.07
N ASP A 45 -4.15 -19.57 7.84
CA ASP A 45 -2.93 -20.16 7.31
C ASP A 45 -2.86 -21.63 7.68
N ILE A 46 -2.51 -22.46 6.70
CA ILE A 46 -2.22 -23.89 6.84
C ILE A 46 -0.81 -24.08 6.33
N GLN A 47 0.12 -24.40 7.23
CA GLN A 47 1.53 -24.49 6.90
C GLN A 47 2.12 -25.81 7.39
N GLY A 48 3.04 -26.36 6.62
CA GLY A 48 3.82 -27.54 6.97
C GLY A 48 5.28 -27.34 6.61
N GLY A 49 6.16 -28.08 7.26
CA GLY A 49 7.58 -27.95 7.02
C GLY A 49 8.45 -28.73 8.00
N ALA A 50 9.56 -28.14 8.37
CA ALA A 50 10.54 -28.74 9.25
C ALA A 50 10.79 -27.89 10.48
N ALA A 51 10.97 -28.54 11.60
CA ALA A 51 11.41 -27.96 12.85
C ALA A 51 12.84 -28.43 13.19
N TYR A 52 13.56 -27.60 13.91
CA TYR A 52 14.89 -27.88 14.40
C TYR A 52 15.01 -27.48 15.86
N ASP A 53 15.29 -28.47 16.71
CA ASP A 53 15.62 -28.23 18.11
C ASP A 53 17.13 -28.08 18.26
N VAL A 54 17.59 -27.01 18.90
CA VAL A 54 19.02 -26.79 19.13
C VAL A 54 19.51 -27.84 20.12
N GLY A 55 20.51 -28.63 19.70
CA GLY A 55 21.09 -29.70 20.49
C GLY A 55 22.48 -30.04 20.09
N GLU A 56 23.10 -31.00 20.75
CA GLU A 56 24.51 -31.38 20.57
C GLU A 56 24.76 -32.38 19.42
N ALA A 57 23.70 -32.84 18.76
CA ALA A 57 23.78 -33.79 17.64
C ALA A 57 23.90 -33.08 16.27
N LYS A 58 24.14 -33.88 15.22
CA LYS A 58 24.18 -33.36 13.86
C LYS A 58 22.82 -32.78 13.46
N PHE A 59 22.83 -31.68 12.74
CA PHE A 59 21.62 -30.98 12.27
C PHE A 59 20.55 -31.91 11.68
N SER A 60 20.99 -32.84 10.81
CA SER A 60 20.06 -33.80 10.15
C SER A 60 19.35 -34.78 11.11
N GLU A 61 19.84 -34.94 12.31
CA GLU A 61 19.27 -35.86 13.31
C GLU A 61 18.29 -35.15 14.25
N LEU A 62 18.31 -33.82 14.26
CA LEU A 62 17.51 -32.96 15.10
C LEU A 62 16.31 -32.34 14.34
N ILE A 63 16.19 -32.64 13.04
CA ILE A 63 15.07 -32.18 12.22
C ILE A 63 13.86 -33.07 12.48
N SER A 64 12.73 -32.43 12.68
CA SER A 64 11.41 -33.05 12.82
C SER A 64 10.38 -32.34 11.91
N PRO A 65 9.30 -33.01 11.51
CA PRO A 65 8.24 -32.33 10.77
C PRO A 65 7.47 -31.37 11.70
N ALA A 66 7.02 -30.27 11.11
CA ALA A 66 6.22 -29.26 11.79
C ALA A 66 4.97 -28.92 10.99
N VAL A 67 3.89 -28.67 11.70
CA VAL A 67 2.62 -28.16 11.15
C VAL A 67 2.18 -26.95 11.96
N GLN A 68 1.60 -25.97 11.28
CA GLN A 68 1.03 -24.78 11.90
C GLN A 68 -0.33 -24.47 11.26
N LEU A 69 -1.34 -24.28 12.10
CA LEU A 69 -2.69 -23.84 11.73
C LEU A 69 -3.00 -22.55 12.45
N THR A 70 -3.28 -21.49 11.74
CA THR A 70 -3.59 -20.20 12.35
C THR A 70 -4.80 -19.54 11.72
N ALA A 71 -5.47 -18.70 12.51
CA ALA A 71 -6.49 -17.77 12.08
C ALA A 71 -6.08 -16.35 12.51
N GLY A 72 -6.23 -15.39 11.64
CA GLY A 72 -5.85 -14.01 11.92
C GLY A 72 -6.84 -13.00 11.35
N TYR A 73 -6.78 -11.81 11.92
CA TYR A 73 -7.53 -10.66 11.47
C TYR A 73 -6.58 -9.53 11.09
N GLN A 74 -6.65 -9.09 9.84
CA GLN A 74 -5.90 -7.96 9.32
C GLN A 74 -6.72 -6.70 9.55
N PHE A 75 -6.24 -5.80 10.42
CA PHE A 75 -6.95 -4.56 10.78
C PHE A 75 -6.76 -3.47 9.74
N ASP A 76 -5.53 -3.35 9.25
CA ASP A 76 -5.13 -2.39 8.23
C ASP A 76 -4.00 -2.99 7.37
N GLU A 77 -3.38 -2.18 6.52
CA GLU A 77 -2.27 -2.64 5.67
C GLU A 77 -0.99 -2.97 6.46
N LEU A 78 -0.88 -2.57 7.72
CA LEU A 78 0.32 -2.72 8.54
C LEU A 78 0.17 -3.80 9.60
N PHE A 79 -0.97 -3.89 10.29
CA PHE A 79 -1.13 -4.68 11.49
C PHE A 79 -2.18 -5.78 11.36
N SER A 80 -1.81 -6.96 11.88
CA SER A 80 -2.75 -8.05 12.13
C SER A 80 -2.45 -8.76 13.44
N LEU A 81 -3.47 -9.38 14.00
CA LEU A 81 -3.37 -10.36 15.08
C LEU A 81 -3.67 -11.75 14.53
N ARG A 82 -2.90 -12.72 14.97
CA ARG A 82 -3.01 -14.11 14.57
C ARG A 82 -2.97 -15.02 15.80
N GLY A 83 -3.93 -15.90 15.93
CA GLY A 83 -3.92 -16.97 16.91
C GLY A 83 -3.94 -18.33 16.24
N GLY A 84 -3.36 -19.34 16.86
CA GLY A 84 -3.36 -20.67 16.28
C GLY A 84 -2.59 -21.70 17.07
N VAL A 85 -2.38 -22.84 16.44
CA VAL A 85 -1.65 -23.97 17.05
C VAL A 85 -0.55 -24.43 16.11
N SER A 86 0.60 -24.78 16.67
CA SER A 86 1.71 -25.41 15.97
C SER A 86 2.22 -26.60 16.78
N GLY A 87 3.09 -27.40 16.18
CA GLY A 87 3.71 -28.55 16.82
C GLY A 87 3.63 -29.77 15.93
N LEU A 88 3.89 -30.88 16.43
CA LEU A 88 3.67 -32.31 16.13
C LEU A 88 4.55 -33.15 17.06
N TRP A 89 5.80 -33.32 16.70
CA TRP A 89 6.83 -33.95 17.54
C TRP A 89 8.19 -33.28 17.33
N ALA A 90 8.97 -33.28 18.38
CA ALA A 90 10.35 -32.84 18.39
C ALA A 90 11.29 -34.04 18.58
N ARG A 91 12.46 -33.95 18.05
CA ARG A 91 13.51 -34.98 18.14
C ARG A 91 14.77 -34.39 18.73
N ASN A 92 15.42 -35.20 19.59
CA ASN A 92 16.74 -34.89 20.06
C ASN A 92 17.59 -36.16 20.17
N ARG A 93 18.86 -35.99 20.44
CA ARG A 93 19.81 -37.09 20.58
C ARG A 93 20.79 -36.79 21.69
N TYR A 94 21.08 -37.79 22.50
CA TYR A 94 22.17 -37.77 23.45
C TYR A 94 23.46 -38.32 22.79
N ALA A 95 24.58 -37.64 22.97
CA ALA A 95 25.79 -37.91 22.22
C ALA A 95 26.55 -39.16 22.70
N TYR A 96 26.57 -39.40 24.01
CA TYR A 96 27.29 -40.55 24.58
C TYR A 96 26.71 -40.97 25.94
N PRO A 97 26.16 -42.19 26.08
CA PRO A 97 25.90 -43.18 25.02
C PRO A 97 24.91 -42.63 23.98
N GLU A 98 25.06 -43.08 22.75
CA GLU A 98 24.19 -42.63 21.65
C GLU A 98 22.74 -43.06 21.85
N ALA A 99 21.82 -42.12 22.13
CA ALA A 99 20.40 -42.39 22.28
C ALA A 99 19.56 -41.33 21.58
N LYS A 100 18.70 -41.75 20.67
CA LYS A 100 17.71 -40.90 20.01
C LYS A 100 16.41 -40.97 20.79
N TYR A 101 15.76 -39.86 20.96
CA TYR A 101 14.45 -39.77 21.61
C TYR A 101 13.60 -38.69 20.98
N GLN A 102 12.29 -38.83 21.13
CA GLN A 102 11.30 -37.89 20.60
C GLN A 102 10.19 -37.72 21.63
N TRP A 103 9.50 -36.60 21.50
CA TRP A 103 8.28 -36.30 22.26
C TRP A 103 7.30 -35.54 21.38
N ASN A 104 6.02 -35.54 21.77
CA ASN A 104 5.00 -34.77 21.11
C ASN A 104 4.77 -33.44 21.83
N PHE A 105 4.35 -32.43 21.08
CA PHE A 105 3.89 -31.16 21.66
C PHE A 105 2.85 -30.49 20.79
N ILE A 106 1.99 -29.70 21.44
CA ILE A 106 1.03 -28.79 20.82
C ILE A 106 1.29 -27.42 21.41
N GLN A 107 1.43 -26.41 20.57
CA GLN A 107 1.78 -25.05 20.96
C GLN A 107 0.72 -24.06 20.49
N PRO A 108 -0.36 -23.81 21.27
CA PRO A 108 -1.23 -22.66 21.09
C PRO A 108 -0.44 -21.36 21.32
N ALA A 109 -0.62 -20.38 20.44
CA ALA A 109 0.07 -19.10 20.49
C ALA A 109 -0.78 -17.96 19.91
N LEU A 110 -0.45 -16.74 20.32
CA LEU A 110 -1.00 -15.50 19.80
C LEU A 110 0.16 -14.62 19.33
N ASP A 111 0.08 -14.11 18.10
CA ASP A 111 1.11 -13.33 17.46
C ASP A 111 0.56 -11.97 16.99
N ALA A 112 1.34 -10.92 17.21
CA ALA A 112 1.15 -9.62 16.57
C ALA A 112 2.05 -9.58 15.34
N LYS A 113 1.48 -9.33 14.17
CA LYS A 113 2.18 -9.26 12.88
C LYS A 113 2.25 -7.83 12.38
N LEU A 114 3.39 -7.48 11.81
CA LEU A 114 3.66 -6.22 11.14
C LEU A 114 4.03 -6.49 9.67
N GLU A 115 3.24 -5.94 8.75
CA GLU A 115 3.55 -5.97 7.32
C GLU A 115 4.64 -4.95 6.99
N LEU A 116 5.72 -5.41 6.38
CA LEU A 116 6.90 -4.59 6.14
C LEU A 116 6.85 -3.82 4.82
N LEU A 117 6.23 -4.40 3.77
CA LEU A 117 6.18 -3.75 2.46
C LEU A 117 5.48 -2.38 2.46
N PRO A 118 4.39 -2.16 3.21
CA PRO A 118 3.78 -0.83 3.29
C PRO A 118 4.68 0.24 3.92
N LEU A 119 5.61 -0.16 4.79
CA LEU A 119 6.57 0.76 5.42
C LEU A 119 7.64 1.26 4.44
N PHE A 120 8.14 0.38 3.56
CA PHE A 120 9.28 0.68 2.67
C PHE A 120 8.85 1.06 1.26
N ALA A 121 7.76 0.47 0.76
CA ALA A 121 7.28 0.62 -0.62
C ALA A 121 5.93 1.36 -0.72
N GLY A 122 5.50 2.01 0.38
CA GLY A 122 4.23 2.73 0.46
C GLY A 122 3.00 1.82 0.53
N ARG A 123 1.86 2.41 0.87
CA ARG A 123 0.58 1.69 0.97
C ARG A 123 0.03 1.37 -0.42
N ASN A 124 -0.34 0.14 -0.62
CA ASN A 124 -0.99 -0.35 -1.83
C ASN A 124 -1.86 -1.56 -1.50
N PRO A 125 -3.18 -1.37 -1.33
CA PRO A 125 -4.11 -2.46 -0.97
C PRO A 125 -4.22 -3.58 -2.01
N GLU A 126 -3.86 -3.30 -3.27
CA GLU A 126 -3.90 -4.26 -4.38
C GLU A 126 -2.60 -5.05 -4.56
N ARG A 127 -1.66 -4.90 -3.64
CA ARG A 127 -0.36 -5.58 -3.72
C ARG A 127 -0.51 -7.10 -3.71
N ASN A 128 0.22 -7.76 -4.61
CA ASN A 128 0.19 -9.23 -4.73
C ASN A 128 1.13 -9.94 -3.76
N GLY A 129 2.13 -9.24 -3.23
CA GLY A 129 3.11 -9.81 -2.30
C GLY A 129 3.00 -9.20 -0.91
N SER A 130 3.33 -9.99 0.11
CA SER A 130 3.43 -9.59 1.51
C SER A 130 4.78 -10.06 2.07
N VAL A 131 5.41 -9.23 2.85
CA VAL A 131 6.56 -9.59 3.71
C VAL A 131 6.24 -9.06 5.09
N TYR A 132 6.34 -9.90 6.09
CA TYR A 132 5.96 -9.54 7.45
C TYR A 132 6.96 -10.03 8.48
N ALA A 133 6.99 -9.36 9.60
CA ALA A 133 7.60 -9.84 10.84
C ALA A 133 6.51 -10.01 11.90
N PHE A 134 6.76 -10.87 12.88
CA PHE A 134 5.84 -11.04 13.99
C PHE A 134 6.57 -11.33 15.29
N VAL A 135 5.91 -11.05 16.40
CA VAL A 135 6.28 -11.44 17.74
C VAL A 135 5.03 -11.90 18.48
N GLY A 136 5.19 -12.90 19.30
CA GLY A 136 4.07 -13.48 20.02
C GLY A 136 4.50 -14.31 21.21
N GLY A 137 3.50 -14.92 21.82
CA GLY A 137 3.70 -15.82 22.94
C GLY A 137 2.60 -16.86 23.05
N GLY A 138 2.87 -17.89 23.80
CA GLY A 138 1.94 -19.00 23.95
C GLY A 138 2.39 -20.01 25.00
N LEU A 139 1.85 -21.20 24.88
CA LEU A 139 2.13 -22.31 25.76
C LEU A 139 2.46 -23.54 24.90
N ALA A 140 3.53 -24.25 25.21
CA ALA A 140 3.81 -25.57 24.65
C ALA A 140 3.38 -26.63 25.64
N ILE A 141 2.44 -27.46 25.24
CA ILE A 141 1.96 -28.63 25.98
C ILE A 141 2.68 -29.82 25.44
N SER A 142 3.69 -30.32 26.16
CA SER A 142 4.53 -31.44 25.76
C SER A 142 4.02 -32.72 26.44
N PHE A 143 4.08 -33.84 25.73
CA PHE A 143 3.63 -35.17 26.19
C PHE A 143 4.34 -36.28 25.40
N ASN A 144 4.18 -37.54 25.81
CA ASN A 144 4.79 -38.72 25.21
C ASN A 144 6.33 -38.67 25.17
N ASN A 145 6.97 -38.42 26.31
CA ASN A 145 8.44 -38.40 26.46
C ASN A 145 8.98 -39.76 26.87
N ASP A 146 8.30 -40.84 26.48
CA ASP A 146 8.63 -42.20 26.92
C ASP A 146 9.96 -42.69 26.35
N ASP A 147 10.33 -42.26 25.12
CA ASP A 147 11.60 -42.59 24.50
C ASP A 147 12.80 -42.07 25.35
N ALA A 148 12.70 -40.87 25.94
CA ALA A 148 13.73 -40.33 26.80
C ALA A 148 13.80 -41.09 28.11
N LEU A 149 12.66 -41.45 28.69
CA LEU A 149 12.57 -42.29 29.91
C LEU A 149 13.14 -43.70 29.71
N GLU A 150 12.89 -44.32 28.55
CA GLU A 150 13.45 -45.61 28.20
C GLU A 150 14.98 -45.52 27.96
N ALA A 151 15.42 -44.46 27.27
CA ALA A 151 16.85 -44.24 27.06
C ALA A 151 17.62 -44.03 28.38
N ASP A 152 17.00 -43.28 29.33
CA ASP A 152 17.58 -43.07 30.64
C ASP A 152 17.75 -44.40 31.41
N LYS A 153 16.70 -45.22 31.47
CA LYS A 153 16.71 -46.54 32.11
C LYS A 153 17.68 -47.50 31.44
N ARG A 154 17.75 -47.53 30.11
CA ARG A 154 18.53 -48.50 29.34
C ARG A 154 20.01 -48.23 29.38
N TYR A 155 20.41 -46.93 29.32
CA TYR A 155 21.78 -46.52 29.18
C TYR A 155 22.37 -45.81 30.41
N GLY A 156 21.54 -45.56 31.45
CA GLY A 156 21.95 -44.81 32.63
C GLY A 156 22.47 -43.42 32.33
N ILE A 157 21.75 -42.70 31.43
CA ILE A 157 22.16 -41.38 30.92
C ILE A 157 22.06 -40.31 32.02
N ASP A 158 21.10 -40.48 32.98
CA ASP A 158 20.80 -39.51 34.03
C ASP A 158 20.53 -38.11 33.48
N PHE A 159 19.46 -38.02 32.67
CA PHE A 159 19.00 -36.74 32.14
C PHE A 159 18.65 -35.77 33.26
N GLU A 160 19.32 -34.66 33.37
CA GLU A 160 19.19 -33.68 34.45
C GLU A 160 17.81 -33.03 34.50
N LYS A 161 17.09 -32.96 33.37
CA LYS A 161 15.77 -32.32 33.25
C LYS A 161 14.68 -33.24 32.68
N ILE A 162 14.83 -34.57 32.86
CA ILE A 162 13.88 -35.54 32.36
C ILE A 162 12.49 -35.31 32.97
N TRP A 163 11.44 -35.51 32.17
CA TRP A 163 10.07 -35.38 32.60
C TRP A 163 9.20 -36.55 32.11
N SER A 164 8.14 -36.84 32.86
CA SER A 164 7.15 -37.83 32.51
C SER A 164 5.75 -37.22 32.50
N GLY A 165 4.81 -37.85 31.80
CA GLY A 165 3.43 -37.39 31.65
C GLY A 165 3.34 -36.19 30.69
N SER A 166 2.60 -35.16 31.07
CA SER A 166 2.46 -33.94 30.31
C SER A 166 3.10 -32.74 31.02
N ARG A 167 3.65 -31.81 30.23
CA ARG A 167 4.30 -30.61 30.73
C ARG A 167 3.86 -29.36 29.98
N LEU A 168 3.62 -28.29 30.76
CA LEU A 168 3.24 -26.98 30.20
C LEU A 168 4.45 -26.05 30.27
N ASN A 169 4.83 -25.47 29.12
CA ASN A 169 5.96 -24.59 29.00
C ASN A 169 5.52 -23.25 28.38
N PRO A 170 5.81 -22.10 29.02
CA PRO A 170 5.59 -20.82 28.37
C PRO A 170 6.53 -20.67 27.17
N VAL A 171 6.03 -20.03 26.10
CA VAL A 171 6.79 -19.80 24.87
C VAL A 171 6.76 -18.32 24.51
N VAL A 172 7.91 -17.78 24.17
CA VAL A 172 8.04 -16.53 23.44
C VAL A 172 8.50 -16.87 22.04
N ARG A 173 7.83 -16.30 21.03
CA ARG A 173 8.15 -16.62 19.64
C ARG A 173 8.21 -15.37 18.76
N GLY A 174 8.99 -15.46 17.70
CA GLY A 174 9.07 -14.41 16.71
C GLY A 174 9.59 -14.95 15.39
N GLY A 175 9.33 -14.24 14.31
CA GLY A 175 9.74 -14.71 13.00
C GLY A 175 9.45 -13.72 11.89
N ILE A 176 9.78 -14.14 10.69
CA ILE A 176 9.54 -13.42 9.45
C ILE A 176 8.89 -14.37 8.45
N GLY A 177 8.09 -13.82 7.57
CA GLY A 177 7.49 -14.59 6.49
C GLY A 177 7.22 -13.73 5.27
N ALA A 178 6.96 -14.41 4.18
CA ALA A 178 6.55 -13.79 2.92
C ALA A 178 5.45 -14.62 2.27
N SER A 179 4.57 -13.96 1.53
CA SER A 179 3.55 -14.64 0.75
C SER A 179 3.27 -13.91 -0.56
N VAL A 180 2.78 -14.67 -1.55
CA VAL A 180 2.38 -14.15 -2.85
C VAL A 180 0.98 -14.65 -3.17
N LYS A 181 0.09 -13.77 -3.62
CA LYS A 181 -1.26 -14.12 -4.05
C LYS A 181 -1.21 -14.98 -5.32
N ILE A 182 -1.91 -16.10 -5.29
CA ILE A 182 -2.18 -16.96 -6.44
C ILE A 182 -3.56 -16.63 -7.02
N SER A 183 -4.48 -16.26 -6.15
CA SER A 183 -5.83 -15.78 -6.49
C SER A 183 -6.26 -14.71 -5.49
N GLU A 184 -7.44 -14.13 -5.67
CA GLU A 184 -7.98 -13.13 -4.75
C GLU A 184 -8.10 -13.64 -3.30
N SER A 185 -8.38 -14.93 -3.13
CA SER A 185 -8.59 -15.54 -1.81
C SER A 185 -7.45 -16.45 -1.35
N VAL A 186 -6.49 -16.79 -2.21
CA VAL A 186 -5.45 -17.78 -1.88
C VAL A 186 -4.07 -17.20 -2.15
N SER A 187 -3.19 -17.33 -1.18
CA SER A 187 -1.76 -17.02 -1.29
C SER A 187 -0.93 -18.24 -0.91
N ILE A 188 0.24 -18.39 -1.52
CA ILE A 188 1.29 -19.29 -1.06
C ILE A 188 2.30 -18.49 -0.26
N GLY A 189 2.79 -19.06 0.85
CA GLY A 189 3.73 -18.36 1.71
C GLY A 189 4.76 -19.28 2.34
N ALA A 190 5.82 -18.65 2.82
CA ALA A 190 6.85 -19.28 3.63
C ALA A 190 7.09 -18.45 4.89
N GLU A 191 7.39 -19.13 6.00
CA GLU A 191 7.65 -18.52 7.30
C GLU A 191 8.84 -19.21 7.97
N VAL A 192 9.71 -18.44 8.59
CA VAL A 192 10.74 -18.92 9.50
C VAL A 192 10.50 -18.28 10.85
N ASN A 193 10.44 -19.10 11.90
CA ASN A 193 10.24 -18.61 13.26
C ASN A 193 11.15 -19.30 14.26
N ALA A 194 11.44 -18.58 15.34
CA ALA A 194 12.18 -19.05 16.51
C ALA A 194 11.25 -19.02 17.72
N ASN A 195 11.27 -20.09 18.47
CA ASN A 195 10.51 -20.26 19.71
C ASN A 195 11.50 -20.47 20.84
N MET A 196 11.39 -19.65 21.87
CA MET A 196 12.20 -19.74 23.08
C MET A 196 11.35 -20.37 24.18
N LEU A 197 11.81 -21.49 24.70
CA LEU A 197 11.17 -22.31 25.73
C LEU A 197 12.07 -22.42 26.97
N PRO A 198 11.53 -22.83 28.13
CA PRO A 198 12.34 -23.19 29.29
C PRO A 198 13.24 -24.39 29.01
N ASP A 199 14.36 -24.46 29.70
CA ASP A 199 15.47 -25.41 29.58
C ASP A 199 15.13 -26.90 29.92
N HIS A 200 13.93 -27.24 30.02
CA HIS A 200 13.48 -28.63 30.24
C HIS A 200 12.58 -29.15 29.13
N PHE A 201 12.42 -28.37 28.05
CA PHE A 201 11.59 -28.76 26.91
C PHE A 201 12.19 -29.98 26.19
N ASN A 202 13.52 -30.02 26.05
CA ASN A 202 14.25 -31.10 25.39
C ASN A 202 14.83 -32.16 26.35
N SER A 203 14.45 -32.17 27.65
CA SER A 203 14.93 -33.07 28.70
C SER A 203 16.40 -32.95 29.07
N LYS A 204 17.13 -31.93 28.58
CA LYS A 204 18.56 -31.69 28.87
C LYS A 204 18.75 -30.35 29.56
N LEU A 205 19.91 -30.20 30.21
CA LEU A 205 20.38 -28.92 30.72
C LEU A 205 21.22 -28.21 29.64
N GLY A 206 20.83 -27.02 29.24
CA GLY A 206 21.62 -26.19 28.30
C GLY A 206 22.89 -25.62 28.96
N ARG A 207 23.95 -25.44 28.18
CA ARG A 207 25.29 -25.02 28.69
C ARG A 207 25.35 -23.58 29.21
N SER A 208 24.46 -22.67 28.82
CA SER A 208 24.68 -21.26 29.14
C SER A 208 23.47 -20.45 29.61
N ASP A 209 22.22 -20.71 29.17
CA ASP A 209 21.15 -19.73 29.35
C ASP A 209 19.82 -20.24 29.92
N ASN A 210 19.74 -21.46 30.37
CA ASN A 210 18.50 -22.07 30.89
C ASN A 210 17.29 -21.92 29.93
N LYS A 211 17.50 -22.00 28.60
CA LYS A 211 16.46 -21.88 27.57
C LYS A 211 16.72 -22.80 26.40
N ASP A 212 15.64 -23.40 25.93
CA ASP A 212 15.63 -24.21 24.71
C ASP A 212 15.17 -23.38 23.52
N TRP A 213 15.80 -23.58 22.37
CA TRP A 213 15.45 -22.94 21.13
C TRP A 213 14.94 -23.95 20.11
N HIS A 214 13.74 -23.66 19.61
CA HIS A 214 13.07 -24.44 18.59
C HIS A 214 12.77 -23.56 17.38
N PHE A 215 13.31 -23.90 16.23
CA PHE A 215 13.16 -23.16 14.98
C PHE A 215 12.23 -23.92 14.04
N ASN A 216 11.36 -23.20 13.33
CA ASN A 216 10.53 -23.76 12.28
C ASN A 216 10.80 -23.05 10.95
N ALA A 217 10.83 -23.86 9.88
CA ALA A 217 10.80 -23.41 8.50
C ALA A 217 9.55 -24.04 7.84
N LEU A 218 8.59 -23.20 7.50
CA LEU A 218 7.24 -23.60 7.09
C LEU A 218 6.91 -23.04 5.73
N VAL A 219 6.16 -23.80 4.95
CA VAL A 219 5.52 -23.38 3.68
C VAL A 219 4.06 -23.77 3.72
N GLY A 220 3.21 -22.97 3.09
CA GLY A 220 1.79 -23.31 3.11
C GLY A 220 0.91 -22.31 2.37
N LEU A 221 -0.37 -22.43 2.63
CA LEU A 221 -1.41 -21.64 2.02
C LEU A 221 -2.04 -20.70 3.05
N LYS A 222 -2.23 -19.45 2.63
CA LYS A 222 -3.05 -18.47 3.31
C LYS A 222 -4.37 -18.32 2.55
N ILE A 223 -5.47 -18.54 3.24
CA ILE A 223 -6.82 -18.39 2.70
C ILE A 223 -7.43 -17.14 3.30
N THR A 224 -7.73 -16.16 2.47
CA THR A 224 -8.33 -14.88 2.88
C THR A 224 -9.84 -14.93 2.70
N LEU A 225 -10.58 -14.51 3.71
CA LEU A 225 -12.04 -14.47 3.68
C LEU A 225 -12.54 -13.06 3.33
N GLY A 226 -13.34 -13.00 2.27
CA GLY A 226 -13.91 -11.75 1.77
C GLY A 226 -12.93 -10.93 0.92
N LYS A 227 -13.25 -9.67 0.72
CA LYS A 227 -12.45 -8.74 -0.07
C LYS A 227 -11.32 -8.16 0.78
N THR A 228 -10.11 -8.06 0.24
CA THR A 228 -8.95 -7.42 0.87
C THR A 228 -8.86 -5.94 0.58
N HIS A 229 -9.51 -5.50 -0.48
CA HIS A 229 -9.56 -4.11 -0.92
C HIS A 229 -10.88 -3.82 -1.61
N GLY A 230 -11.25 -2.55 -1.63
CA GLY A 230 -12.32 -2.00 -2.43
C GLY A 230 -11.76 -0.91 -3.34
N ARG A 231 -12.55 -0.50 -4.32
CA ARG A 231 -12.27 0.68 -5.13
C ARG A 231 -13.43 1.65 -4.99
N THR A 232 -13.13 2.94 -4.85
CA THR A 232 -14.13 3.98 -5.04
C THR A 232 -14.52 3.98 -6.52
N GLU A 233 -15.78 4.24 -6.80
CA GLU A 233 -16.24 4.34 -8.19
C GLU A 233 -15.62 5.56 -8.87
N ASP A 234 -15.32 5.42 -10.16
CA ASP A 234 -14.99 6.58 -11.00
C ASP A 234 -16.23 7.47 -11.09
N VAL A 235 -16.13 8.70 -10.61
CA VAL A 235 -17.21 9.67 -10.73
C VAL A 235 -17.05 10.40 -12.05
N TYR A 236 -17.97 10.15 -12.95
CA TYR A 236 -18.09 10.84 -14.23
C TYR A 236 -19.20 11.88 -14.11
N GLU A 237 -18.90 13.12 -14.45
CA GLU A 237 -19.90 14.15 -14.65
C GLU A 237 -20.25 14.19 -16.15
N GLU A 238 -21.54 14.06 -16.46
CA GLU A 238 -22.02 14.28 -17.82
C GLU A 238 -22.00 15.79 -18.07
N VAL A 239 -20.98 16.24 -18.80
CA VAL A 239 -20.94 17.64 -19.25
C VAL A 239 -21.84 17.74 -20.49
N PRO A 240 -22.93 18.56 -20.46
CA PRO A 240 -23.68 18.86 -21.66
C PRO A 240 -22.70 19.45 -22.67
N MET A 241 -22.54 18.82 -23.83
CA MET A 241 -21.71 19.42 -24.89
C MET A 241 -22.29 20.81 -25.20
N PRO A 242 -21.50 21.88 -25.11
CA PRO A 242 -21.89 23.13 -25.70
C PRO A 242 -22.10 22.87 -27.19
N ALA A 243 -23.20 23.46 -27.74
CA ALA A 243 -23.44 23.40 -29.17
C ALA A 243 -22.15 23.70 -29.95
N PRO A 244 -21.87 23.02 -31.08
CA PRO A 244 -20.62 23.12 -31.79
C PRO A 244 -20.28 24.59 -32.05
N GLN A 245 -19.43 25.12 -31.17
CA GLN A 245 -18.80 26.41 -31.41
C GLN A 245 -17.68 26.14 -32.38
N VAL A 246 -17.66 26.92 -33.43
CA VAL A 246 -16.62 27.02 -34.45
C VAL A 246 -15.25 26.86 -33.81
N GLU A 247 -14.46 25.92 -34.31
CA GLU A 247 -13.06 25.72 -33.90
C GLU A 247 -12.29 27.04 -34.00
N ASP A 248 -12.25 27.77 -32.88
CA ASP A 248 -11.18 28.74 -32.73
C ASP A 248 -9.88 27.94 -32.52
N LYS A 249 -9.12 27.79 -33.58
CA LYS A 249 -7.74 27.30 -33.52
C LYS A 249 -7.06 28.07 -32.40
N PHE A 250 -6.75 27.38 -31.28
CA PHE A 250 -5.89 27.92 -30.24
C PHE A 250 -4.51 28.20 -30.84
N VAL A 251 -4.35 29.40 -31.36
CA VAL A 251 -3.04 29.93 -31.72
C VAL A 251 -2.27 30.04 -30.41
N ASP A 252 -1.07 29.45 -30.36
CA ASP A 252 -0.12 29.71 -29.28
C ASP A 252 0.05 31.24 -29.20
N VAL A 253 -0.52 31.85 -28.16
CA VAL A 253 -0.50 33.31 -28.02
C VAL A 253 0.95 33.69 -27.72
N PRO A 254 1.59 34.49 -28.60
CA PRO A 254 2.97 34.93 -28.37
C PRO A 254 3.12 35.62 -27.02
N ILE A 255 4.28 35.48 -26.37
CA ILE A 255 4.61 36.07 -25.07
C ILE A 255 4.32 37.58 -25.03
N GLU A 256 4.36 38.25 -26.16
CA GLU A 256 4.06 39.67 -26.35
C GLU A 256 2.61 40.10 -25.98
N LYS A 257 1.70 39.13 -25.78
CA LYS A 257 0.28 39.41 -25.44
C LYS A 257 -0.09 39.13 -24.01
N ILE A 258 0.88 38.89 -23.11
CA ILE A 258 0.63 38.72 -21.69
C ILE A 258 0.20 40.05 -21.08
N SER A 259 -0.99 40.14 -20.50
CA SER A 259 -1.48 41.35 -19.84
C SER A 259 -0.75 41.63 -18.54
N PHE A 260 -0.55 40.60 -17.74
CA PHE A 260 0.29 40.65 -16.53
C PHE A 260 0.59 39.24 -16.01
N ASN A 261 1.46 39.13 -14.99
CA ASN A 261 1.73 37.87 -14.31
C ASN A 261 1.71 38.02 -12.78
N VAL A 262 1.37 36.93 -12.10
CA VAL A 262 1.36 36.83 -10.63
C VAL A 262 2.20 35.64 -10.21
N ASN A 263 3.11 35.85 -9.24
CA ASN A 263 4.02 34.82 -8.76
C ASN A 263 3.54 34.30 -7.40
N ILE A 264 3.22 33.00 -7.35
CA ILE A 264 2.82 32.29 -6.12
C ILE A 264 3.99 31.42 -5.67
N HIS A 265 4.64 31.82 -4.57
CA HIS A 265 5.81 31.15 -4.04
C HIS A 265 5.47 30.06 -3.02
N PHE A 266 6.30 29.01 -3.03
CA PHE A 266 6.15 27.83 -2.16
C PHE A 266 7.40 27.60 -1.30
N LEU A 267 7.23 26.85 -0.20
CA LEU A 267 8.37 26.39 0.58
C LEU A 267 9.07 25.20 -0.08
N ILE A 268 10.28 24.94 0.36
CA ILE A 268 11.06 23.77 -0.06
C ILE A 268 10.23 22.48 0.15
N ASN A 269 10.26 21.61 -0.84
CA ASN A 269 9.56 20.32 -0.83
C ASN A 269 8.05 20.41 -0.53
N GLN A 270 7.42 21.55 -0.83
CA GLN A 270 5.98 21.76 -0.60
C GLN A 270 5.28 22.32 -1.83
N SER A 271 3.99 21.95 -1.95
CA SER A 271 3.03 22.45 -2.93
C SER A 271 1.77 23.03 -2.26
N ILE A 272 1.87 23.44 -0.98
CA ILE A 272 0.76 24.04 -0.20
C ILE A 272 0.81 25.56 -0.36
N ILE A 273 -0.33 26.16 -0.72
CA ILE A 273 -0.46 27.63 -0.81
C ILE A 273 -0.37 28.22 0.60
N ARG A 274 0.59 29.10 0.81
CA ARG A 274 0.78 29.77 2.09
C ARG A 274 -0.24 30.89 2.27
N SER A 275 -0.59 31.19 3.53
CA SER A 275 -1.55 32.26 3.87
C SER A 275 -1.14 33.63 3.34
N ASN A 276 0.16 33.93 3.29
CA ASN A 276 0.69 35.20 2.74
C ASN A 276 0.62 35.28 1.19
N GLN A 277 0.32 34.19 0.49
CA GLN A 277 0.09 34.18 -0.96
C GLN A 277 -1.41 34.32 -1.32
N LEU A 278 -2.31 34.14 -0.36
CA LEU A 278 -3.75 34.25 -0.60
C LEU A 278 -4.21 35.61 -1.10
N PRO A 279 -3.67 36.77 -0.64
CA PRO A 279 -4.05 38.08 -1.19
C PRO A 279 -3.82 38.17 -2.70
N LYS A 280 -2.66 37.66 -3.19
CA LYS A 280 -2.33 37.61 -4.62
C LYS A 280 -3.33 36.77 -5.41
N LEU A 281 -3.69 35.61 -4.92
CA LEU A 281 -4.67 34.73 -5.55
C LEU A 281 -6.08 35.33 -5.55
N ARG A 282 -6.48 36.02 -4.47
CA ARG A 282 -7.77 36.71 -4.43
C ARG A 282 -7.84 37.88 -5.40
N SER A 283 -6.76 38.65 -5.56
CA SER A 283 -6.70 39.72 -6.56
C SER A 283 -6.76 39.17 -7.99
N LEU A 284 -6.04 38.06 -8.24
CA LEU A 284 -6.10 37.35 -9.51
C LEU A 284 -7.51 36.83 -9.81
N LEU A 285 -8.16 36.21 -8.82
CA LEU A 285 -9.54 35.71 -8.94
C LEU A 285 -10.53 36.84 -9.24
N ARG A 286 -10.41 37.97 -8.54
CA ARG A 286 -11.24 39.15 -8.79
C ARG A 286 -11.10 39.61 -10.23
N TYR A 287 -9.89 39.73 -10.73
CA TYR A 287 -9.64 40.12 -12.13
C TYR A 287 -10.28 39.14 -13.11
N LEU A 288 -10.08 37.83 -12.92
CA LEU A 288 -10.67 36.81 -13.80
C LEU A 288 -12.22 36.81 -13.79
N ASN A 289 -12.83 37.18 -12.65
CA ASN A 289 -14.29 37.31 -12.55
C ASN A 289 -14.82 38.59 -13.22
N GLU A 290 -14.06 39.69 -13.15
CA GLU A 290 -14.38 40.96 -13.83
C GLU A 290 -14.15 40.89 -15.33
N HIS A 291 -13.27 39.98 -15.79
CA HIS A 291 -12.90 39.78 -17.19
C HIS A 291 -13.22 38.37 -17.69
N PRO A 292 -14.46 38.06 -18.05
CA PRO A 292 -14.89 36.70 -18.42
C PRO A 292 -14.15 36.11 -19.62
N ARG A 293 -13.60 36.95 -20.50
CA ARG A 293 -12.83 36.52 -21.69
C ARG A 293 -11.35 36.31 -21.40
N ALA A 294 -10.87 36.71 -20.23
CA ALA A 294 -9.48 36.49 -19.83
C ALA A 294 -9.25 35.01 -19.49
N PHE A 295 -8.09 34.47 -19.86
CA PHE A 295 -7.66 33.12 -19.52
C PHE A 295 -6.27 33.14 -18.91
N ILE A 296 -5.90 32.05 -18.25
CA ILE A 296 -4.68 31.98 -17.44
C ILE A 296 -3.84 30.77 -17.79
N ARG A 297 -2.53 30.97 -17.88
CA ARG A 297 -1.54 29.91 -17.97
C ARG A 297 -0.77 29.82 -16.66
N LEU A 298 -0.86 28.69 -15.99
CA LEU A 298 -0.16 28.36 -14.76
C LEU A 298 1.09 27.57 -15.10
N SER A 299 2.26 28.13 -14.82
CA SER A 299 3.54 27.45 -15.05
C SER A 299 4.21 27.21 -13.69
N GLY A 300 4.29 25.95 -13.28
CA GLY A 300 4.98 25.54 -12.05
C GLY A 300 6.47 25.31 -12.30
N PHE A 301 7.29 25.75 -11.35
CA PHE A 301 8.74 25.61 -11.36
C PHE A 301 9.24 25.04 -10.02
N ALA A 302 10.45 24.52 -10.03
CA ALA A 302 11.19 24.10 -8.86
C ALA A 302 12.63 24.60 -8.94
N ASP A 303 13.24 24.84 -7.80
CA ASP A 303 14.65 25.23 -7.76
C ASP A 303 15.56 24.04 -8.16
N LYS A 304 16.68 24.36 -8.80
CA LYS A 304 17.64 23.37 -9.31
C LYS A 304 18.59 22.87 -8.24
N GLU A 305 18.77 23.62 -7.15
CA GLU A 305 19.75 23.29 -6.11
C GLU A 305 19.24 22.25 -5.13
N THR A 306 17.92 21.98 -5.12
CA THR A 306 17.31 21.02 -4.21
C THR A 306 16.49 19.97 -4.96
N GLY A 307 16.55 18.72 -4.47
CA GLY A 307 15.80 17.60 -5.04
C GLY A 307 16.46 16.96 -6.28
N THR A 308 15.80 15.99 -6.87
CA THR A 308 16.17 15.40 -8.16
C THR A 308 15.28 15.93 -9.27
N PRO A 309 15.66 15.82 -10.55
CA PRO A 309 14.82 16.24 -11.66
C PRO A 309 13.41 15.64 -11.63
N GLU A 310 13.25 14.40 -11.18
CA GLU A 310 11.96 13.72 -11.05
C GLU A 310 11.11 14.35 -9.94
N ILE A 311 11.74 14.60 -8.77
CA ILE A 311 11.09 15.29 -7.62
C ILE A 311 10.68 16.70 -8.03
N ASN A 312 11.57 17.42 -8.70
CA ASN A 312 11.34 18.80 -9.15
C ASN A 312 10.23 18.88 -10.21
N MET A 313 10.18 17.93 -11.13
CA MET A 313 9.09 17.83 -12.10
C MET A 313 7.75 17.54 -11.41
N ARG A 314 7.72 16.65 -10.40
CA ARG A 314 6.52 16.34 -9.60
C ARG A 314 6.06 17.59 -8.84
N LEU A 315 6.96 18.24 -8.09
CA LEU A 315 6.64 19.45 -7.32
C LEU A 315 6.11 20.58 -8.20
N SER A 316 6.73 20.79 -9.37
CA SER A 316 6.27 21.81 -10.31
C SER A 316 4.85 21.55 -10.81
N ARG A 317 4.51 20.28 -11.08
CA ARG A 317 3.15 19.86 -11.47
C ARG A 317 2.15 20.09 -10.35
N GLU A 318 2.49 19.66 -9.13
CA GLU A 318 1.64 19.84 -7.94
C GLU A 318 1.39 21.32 -7.63
N ARG A 319 2.40 22.19 -7.78
CA ARG A 319 2.27 23.64 -7.58
C ARG A 319 1.31 24.28 -8.58
N ALA A 320 1.40 23.92 -9.86
CA ALA A 320 0.44 24.37 -10.87
C ALA A 320 -0.96 23.81 -10.60
N GLN A 321 -1.07 22.57 -10.15
CA GLN A 321 -2.33 21.90 -9.84
C GLN A 321 -3.05 22.56 -8.66
N VAL A 322 -2.36 22.84 -7.55
CA VAL A 322 -3.00 23.43 -6.36
C VAL A 322 -3.49 24.85 -6.61
N VAL A 323 -2.78 25.64 -7.42
CA VAL A 323 -3.24 26.97 -7.84
C VAL A 323 -4.44 26.86 -8.77
N SER A 324 -4.43 25.92 -9.71
CA SER A 324 -5.58 25.64 -10.57
C SER A 324 -6.81 25.25 -9.76
N GLN A 325 -6.66 24.36 -8.80
CA GLN A 325 -7.73 23.90 -7.95
C GLN A 325 -8.35 25.06 -7.14
N PHE A 326 -7.50 25.91 -6.57
CA PHE A 326 -7.96 27.12 -5.85
C PHE A 326 -8.85 28.02 -6.72
N LEU A 327 -8.45 28.25 -7.99
CA LEU A 327 -9.21 29.06 -8.93
C LEU A 327 -10.53 28.39 -9.34
N GLN A 328 -10.51 27.08 -9.57
CA GLN A 328 -11.70 26.30 -9.93
C GLN A 328 -12.69 26.23 -8.78
N ASP A 329 -12.23 25.99 -7.55
CA ASP A 329 -13.07 25.98 -6.34
C ASP A 329 -13.74 27.35 -6.10
N ALA A 330 -13.11 28.41 -6.60
CA ALA A 330 -13.64 29.78 -6.53
C ALA A 330 -14.46 30.18 -7.76
N GLY A 331 -14.77 29.24 -8.67
CA GLY A 331 -15.71 29.43 -9.79
C GLY A 331 -15.08 29.77 -11.14
N VAL A 332 -13.74 29.76 -11.27
CA VAL A 332 -13.08 29.94 -12.58
C VAL A 332 -13.22 28.66 -13.39
N GLU A 333 -13.80 28.78 -14.58
CA GLU A 333 -14.03 27.66 -15.49
C GLU A 333 -12.71 27.03 -15.97
N GLU A 334 -12.66 25.69 -16.00
CA GLU A 334 -11.43 24.97 -16.30
C GLU A 334 -10.86 25.27 -17.69
N TRP A 335 -11.72 25.48 -18.71
CA TRP A 335 -11.27 25.81 -20.06
C TRP A 335 -10.47 27.13 -20.13
N ARG A 336 -10.63 28.00 -19.13
CA ARG A 336 -9.86 29.24 -18.97
C ARG A 336 -8.49 29.03 -18.35
N ILE A 337 -8.17 27.81 -17.85
CA ILE A 337 -6.95 27.51 -17.11
C ILE A 337 -6.09 26.52 -17.89
N ARG A 338 -4.84 26.90 -18.20
CA ARG A 338 -3.85 26.01 -18.79
C ARG A 338 -2.70 25.76 -17.81
N ARG A 339 -2.33 24.49 -17.59
CA ARG A 339 -1.30 24.08 -16.63
C ARG A 339 -0.08 23.54 -17.32
N PHE A 340 1.10 23.97 -16.87
CA PHE A 340 2.41 23.51 -17.35
C PHE A 340 3.32 23.21 -16.18
N ALA A 341 4.05 22.10 -16.24
CA ALA A 341 5.11 21.75 -15.30
C ALA A 341 6.46 21.92 -16.01
N LYS A 342 7.34 22.73 -15.46
CA LYS A 342 8.67 23.01 -16.03
C LYS A 342 9.80 22.31 -15.27
N GLY A 343 9.50 21.80 -14.06
CA GLY A 343 10.51 21.20 -13.19
C GLY A 343 11.59 22.22 -12.82
N ASP A 344 12.82 21.79 -12.89
CA ASP A 344 14.03 22.57 -12.68
C ASP A 344 14.75 22.92 -14.00
N ARG A 345 14.18 22.60 -15.14
CA ARG A 345 14.79 22.81 -16.48
C ARG A 345 14.89 24.27 -16.86
N VAL A 346 14.03 25.09 -16.29
CA VAL A 346 13.98 26.54 -16.50
C VAL A 346 13.98 27.19 -15.14
N GLN A 347 14.89 28.16 -14.94
CA GLN A 347 15.00 28.95 -13.71
C GLN A 347 14.62 30.40 -14.06
N PRO A 348 13.36 30.83 -13.80
CA PRO A 348 12.91 32.18 -14.15
C PRO A 348 13.53 33.28 -13.28
N PHE A 349 14.13 32.92 -12.14
CA PHE A 349 14.75 33.86 -11.20
C PHE A 349 16.19 33.45 -10.89
N ASP A 350 17.05 34.45 -10.65
CA ASP A 350 18.46 34.24 -10.28
C ASP A 350 18.62 33.66 -8.87
N ILE A 351 17.70 33.98 -7.97
CA ILE A 351 17.69 33.45 -6.60
C ILE A 351 17.04 32.07 -6.60
N PRO A 352 17.75 31.01 -6.18
CA PRO A 352 17.23 29.62 -6.25
C PRO A 352 15.89 29.43 -5.54
N GLU A 353 15.70 30.04 -4.36
CA GLU A 353 14.48 29.95 -3.58
C GLU A 353 13.26 30.51 -4.32
N ASP A 354 13.43 31.54 -5.11
CA ASP A 354 12.35 32.19 -5.87
C ASP A 354 11.83 31.31 -7.00
N ASN A 355 12.60 30.32 -7.42
CA ASN A 355 12.18 29.31 -8.42
C ASN A 355 11.23 28.27 -7.83
N ARG A 356 10.94 28.29 -6.54
CA ARG A 356 9.86 27.51 -5.90
C ARG A 356 8.51 28.18 -6.11
N VAL A 357 8.07 28.29 -7.36
CA VAL A 357 7.00 29.20 -7.77
C VAL A 357 6.03 28.56 -8.75
N CYS A 358 4.78 29.03 -8.74
CA CYS A 358 3.86 28.95 -9.86
C CYS A 358 3.63 30.34 -10.42
N ILE A 359 4.06 30.58 -11.66
CA ILE A 359 3.85 31.82 -12.36
C ILE A 359 2.51 31.74 -13.08
N CYS A 360 1.61 32.66 -12.76
CA CYS A 360 0.28 32.79 -13.31
C CYS A 360 0.29 33.88 -14.38
N PHE A 361 0.36 33.52 -15.65
CA PHE A 361 0.32 34.43 -16.78
C PHE A 361 -1.14 34.64 -17.22
N VAL A 362 -1.61 35.90 -17.15
CA VAL A 362 -2.96 36.28 -17.58
C VAL A 362 -2.94 36.86 -18.97
N TYR A 363 -3.85 36.38 -19.79
CA TYR A 363 -4.12 36.85 -21.16
C TYR A 363 -5.52 37.41 -21.19
N ASP A 364 -5.64 38.69 -21.38
CA ASP A 364 -6.92 39.38 -21.53
C ASP A 364 -7.03 40.01 -22.90
N PRO A 365 -7.87 39.47 -23.79
CA PRO A 365 -8.02 39.99 -25.16
C PRO A 365 -8.59 41.40 -25.18
N ASP A 366 -9.29 41.82 -24.13
CA ASP A 366 -9.92 43.14 -24.01
C ASP A 366 -8.94 44.16 -23.39
N ASN A 367 -7.89 43.70 -22.68
CA ASN A 367 -6.83 44.55 -22.09
C ASN A 367 -5.46 43.96 -22.40
N PRO A 368 -4.96 44.09 -23.65
CA PRO A 368 -3.71 43.47 -24.05
C PRO A 368 -2.45 44.18 -23.56
N VAL A 369 -2.57 45.32 -22.86
CA VAL A 369 -1.44 46.12 -22.37
C VAL A 369 -1.03 45.62 -20.97
N PRO A 370 0.27 45.40 -20.70
CA PRO A 370 0.74 45.03 -19.37
C PRO A 370 0.31 46.06 -18.32
N GLN A 371 -0.46 45.59 -17.34
CA GLN A 371 -0.88 46.38 -16.19
C GLN A 371 0.00 46.04 -14.97
N THR A 372 0.41 47.04 -14.19
CA THR A 372 0.96 46.84 -12.86
C THR A 372 -0.12 46.32 -11.94
N PHE A 373 0.02 45.05 -11.51
CA PHE A 373 -0.94 44.44 -10.60
C PHE A 373 -0.57 44.86 -9.15
N GLU A 374 -1.43 45.64 -8.51
CA GLU A 374 -1.32 45.93 -7.06
C GLU A 374 -1.97 44.82 -6.26
N TYR A 375 -1.23 44.33 -5.24
CA TYR A 375 -1.63 43.17 -4.39
C TYR A 375 -2.37 43.62 -3.13
#